data_c0dd466bda523f4aba88137d53976644
#
_entry.id   c0dd466bda523f4aba88137d53976644
#
_cell.length_a   1.000
_cell.length_b   1.000
_cell.length_c   1.000
_cell.angle_alpha   90.00
_cell.angle_beta   90.00
_cell.angle_gamma   90.00
#
_symmetry.space_group_name_H-M   'P 1'
#
loop_
_entity.id
_entity.type
_entity.pdbx_description
1 polymer ?
#
loop_
_entity_poly.entity_id
_entity_poly.type
_entity_poly.pdbx_seq_one_letter_code
_entity_poly.pdbx_strand_id
1 'polypeptide(L)'
;MVAAKTRTAAAPTRQRILDEAERLIAVKGVYGFTLQDIAAPLGVRVPAIYKHYLNRDGVLIEVSRRFIALLAGQFELRPELGAVAAFQVALDSFVELMMGHPAYVRLALVDFATPGGGMDYVKLAAGGSFKENLVRGPLAAMHARLRALLQAGVRSGDFRAVDATDVYRLLKAALLIRLVFPDDTLLLRQPHSREVRDTKRWIREIAARHLAPRRDAAIDPVHKPRRALGPTRRSARKP
;
A
#
# COMPACT_ATOMS: atom_id res chain seq x y z
N MET A 1 22.12 40.66 24.22
CA MET A 1 21.25 40.18 23.13
C MET A 1 20.88 38.71 23.41
N VAL A 2 19.66 38.47 23.93
CA VAL A 2 19.19 37.12 24.23
C VAL A 2 18.46 36.62 22.99
N ALA A 3 18.98 35.57 22.37
CA ALA A 3 18.34 34.93 21.20
C ALA A 3 17.02 34.30 21.63
N ALA A 4 15.93 34.81 21.11
CA ALA A 4 14.61 34.23 21.26
C ALA A 4 14.57 32.83 20.59
N LYS A 5 14.58 31.78 21.40
CA LYS A 5 14.36 30.41 20.99
C LYS A 5 12.93 30.32 20.46
N THR A 6 12.75 30.31 19.16
CA THR A 6 11.45 30.09 18.50
C THR A 6 10.96 28.72 18.94
N ARG A 7 10.03 28.68 19.90
CA ARG A 7 9.31 27.47 20.30
C ARG A 7 8.44 27.07 19.12
N THR A 8 8.91 26.09 18.34
CA THR A 8 8.04 25.38 17.37
C THR A 8 6.80 24.92 18.14
N ALA A 9 5.62 25.33 17.71
CA ALA A 9 4.37 24.94 18.35
C ALA A 9 4.31 23.41 18.40
N ALA A 10 4.17 22.86 19.62
CA ALA A 10 4.08 21.41 19.79
C ALA A 10 2.85 20.90 19.03
N ALA A 11 3.04 19.86 18.21
CA ALA A 11 1.93 19.23 17.48
C ALA A 11 0.76 18.92 18.42
N PRO A 12 -0.52 19.03 17.96
CA PRO A 12 -1.68 18.68 18.75
C PRO A 12 -1.54 17.30 19.38
N THR A 13 -2.04 17.10 20.59
CA THR A 13 -1.90 15.83 21.35
C THR A 13 -2.39 14.63 20.53
N ARG A 14 -3.48 14.77 19.76
CA ARG A 14 -3.98 13.71 18.86
C ARG A 14 -2.93 13.27 17.85
N GLN A 15 -2.21 14.20 17.24
CA GLN A 15 -1.14 13.91 16.27
C GLN A 15 0.00 13.13 16.93
N ARG A 16 0.47 13.57 18.10
CA ARG A 16 1.55 12.92 18.85
C ARG A 16 1.19 11.48 19.25
N ILE A 17 -0.07 11.22 19.59
CA ILE A 17 -0.57 9.86 19.87
C ILE A 17 -0.43 8.96 18.64
N LEU A 18 -0.81 9.46 17.45
CA LEU A 18 -0.70 8.69 16.22
C LEU A 18 0.76 8.45 15.80
N ASP A 19 1.63 9.47 15.94
CA ASP A 19 3.06 9.35 15.62
C ASP A 19 3.72 8.29 16.51
N GLU A 20 3.40 8.28 17.80
CA GLU A 20 3.93 7.27 18.73
C GLU A 20 3.34 5.88 18.48
N ALA A 21 2.05 5.78 18.13
CA ALA A 21 1.43 4.53 17.74
C ALA A 21 2.09 3.94 16.47
N GLU A 22 2.33 4.78 15.46
CA GLU A 22 3.03 4.39 14.24
C GLU A 22 4.44 3.87 14.55
N ARG A 23 5.19 4.57 15.41
CA ARG A 23 6.51 4.11 15.89
C ARG A 23 6.43 2.75 16.59
N LEU A 24 5.44 2.56 17.47
CA LEU A 24 5.26 1.31 18.21
C LEU A 24 4.86 0.15 17.28
N ILE A 25 3.98 0.38 16.32
CA ILE A 25 3.62 -0.61 15.31
C ILE A 25 4.86 -1.04 14.51
N ALA A 26 5.70 -0.09 14.11
CA ALA A 26 6.93 -0.38 13.38
C ALA A 26 7.94 -1.21 14.19
N VAL A 27 8.01 -1.03 15.51
CA VAL A 27 9.00 -1.71 16.36
C VAL A 27 8.44 -2.98 17.00
N LYS A 28 7.24 -2.90 17.61
CA LYS A 28 6.64 -3.99 18.39
C LYS A 28 5.59 -4.80 17.61
N GLY A 29 5.20 -4.34 16.41
CA GLY A 29 4.11 -4.94 15.65
C GLY A 29 2.73 -4.45 16.10
N VAL A 30 1.71 -4.83 15.31
CA VAL A 30 0.32 -4.37 15.51
C VAL A 30 -0.25 -4.77 16.88
N TYR A 31 0.10 -5.93 17.39
CA TYR A 31 -0.40 -6.46 18.67
C TYR A 31 0.56 -6.27 19.84
N GLY A 32 1.80 -5.83 19.61
CA GLY A 32 2.89 -5.82 20.60
C GLY A 32 2.93 -4.60 21.51
N PHE A 33 1.90 -3.75 21.55
CA PHE A 33 1.86 -2.54 22.37
C PHE A 33 0.50 -2.28 23.00
N THR A 34 0.48 -1.47 24.04
CA THR A 34 -0.71 -1.03 24.78
C THR A 34 -0.89 0.50 24.70
N LEU A 35 -2.04 1.02 25.15
CA LEU A 35 -2.21 2.48 25.30
C LEU A 35 -1.25 3.09 26.33
N GLN A 36 -0.78 2.31 27.31
CA GLN A 36 0.24 2.75 28.26
C GLN A 36 1.59 2.99 27.58
N ASP A 37 1.96 2.12 26.61
CA ASP A 37 3.19 2.30 25.82
C ASP A 37 3.16 3.58 24.97
N ILE A 38 1.96 4.03 24.54
CA ILE A 38 1.80 5.33 23.87
C ILE A 38 1.87 6.49 24.87
N ALA A 39 1.22 6.35 26.03
CA ALA A 39 1.10 7.42 27.01
C ALA A 39 2.43 7.78 27.67
N ALA A 40 3.24 6.77 28.01
CA ALA A 40 4.48 6.94 28.76
C ALA A 40 5.49 7.89 28.10
N PRO A 41 5.91 7.71 26.82
CA PRO A 41 6.86 8.60 26.16
C PRO A 41 6.29 10.00 25.89
N LEU A 42 4.96 10.15 25.86
CA LEU A 42 4.31 11.43 25.67
C LEU A 42 4.17 12.24 26.98
N GLY A 43 4.49 11.64 28.13
CA GLY A 43 4.34 12.26 29.44
C GLY A 43 2.87 12.48 29.83
N VAL A 44 1.95 11.67 29.30
CA VAL A 44 0.51 11.75 29.61
C VAL A 44 0.03 10.46 30.29
N ARG A 45 -1.15 10.52 30.91
CA ARG A 45 -1.83 9.34 31.46
C ARG A 45 -2.80 8.76 30.41
N VAL A 46 -3.06 7.44 30.45
CA VAL A 46 -3.97 6.75 29.54
C VAL A 46 -5.35 7.42 29.40
N PRO A 47 -5.99 7.99 30.48
CA PRO A 47 -7.23 8.75 30.33
C PRO A 47 -7.16 9.94 29.36
N ALA A 48 -5.97 10.51 29.13
CA ALA A 48 -5.81 11.56 28.14
C ALA A 48 -5.91 11.04 26.70
N ILE A 49 -5.52 9.77 26.45
CA ILE A 49 -5.71 9.11 25.17
C ILE A 49 -7.19 8.84 24.92
N TYR A 50 -7.93 8.38 25.92
CA TYR A 50 -9.37 8.12 25.82
C TYR A 50 -10.21 9.36 25.46
N LYS A 51 -9.70 10.58 25.69
CA LYS A 51 -10.34 11.81 25.20
C LYS A 51 -10.34 11.94 23.68
N HIS A 52 -9.45 11.22 22.99
CA HIS A 52 -9.27 11.29 21.54
C HIS A 52 -9.68 10.00 20.82
N TYR A 53 -9.53 8.83 21.47
CA TYR A 53 -9.76 7.50 20.90
C TYR A 53 -10.47 6.61 21.90
N LEU A 54 -11.53 5.94 21.46
CA LEU A 54 -12.35 5.08 22.31
C LEU A 54 -11.55 3.92 22.92
N ASN A 55 -10.64 3.36 22.14
CA ASN A 55 -9.80 2.22 22.51
C ASN A 55 -8.56 2.17 21.61
N ARG A 56 -7.73 1.15 21.78
CA ARG A 56 -6.54 0.90 20.97
C ARG A 56 -6.87 0.71 19.49
N ASP A 57 -7.97 0.03 19.18
CA ASP A 57 -8.38 -0.21 17.80
C ASP A 57 -8.78 1.07 17.08
N GLY A 58 -9.39 2.03 17.80
CA GLY A 58 -9.63 3.37 17.29
C GLY A 58 -8.34 4.09 16.89
N VAL A 59 -7.26 3.89 17.64
CA VAL A 59 -5.92 4.43 17.27
C VAL A 59 -5.42 3.75 15.99
N LEU A 60 -5.53 2.42 15.88
CA LEU A 60 -5.07 1.66 14.71
C LEU A 60 -5.85 2.02 13.45
N ILE A 61 -7.17 2.22 13.55
CA ILE A 61 -8.00 2.71 12.44
C ILE A 61 -7.54 4.08 11.97
N GLU A 62 -7.23 5.01 12.89
CA GLU A 62 -6.76 6.34 12.51
C GLU A 62 -5.35 6.32 11.90
N VAL A 63 -4.45 5.48 12.39
CA VAL A 63 -3.14 5.24 11.74
C VAL A 63 -3.37 4.71 10.32
N SER A 64 -4.30 3.78 10.13
CA SER A 64 -4.66 3.27 8.80
C SER A 64 -5.26 4.35 7.90
N ARG A 65 -6.08 5.27 8.44
CA ARG A 65 -6.62 6.42 7.68
C ARG A 65 -5.52 7.37 7.21
N ARG A 66 -4.51 7.65 8.05
CA ARG A 66 -3.32 8.41 7.63
C ARG A 66 -2.63 7.75 6.44
N PHE A 67 -2.43 6.44 6.51
CA PHE A 67 -1.82 5.70 5.41
C PHE A 67 -2.64 5.78 4.12
N ILE A 68 -3.96 5.59 4.19
CA ILE A 68 -4.85 5.71 3.04
C ILE A 68 -4.79 7.12 2.44
N ALA A 69 -4.69 8.16 3.27
CA ALA A 69 -4.54 9.54 2.80
C ALA A 69 -3.21 9.74 2.06
N LEU A 70 -2.10 9.17 2.57
CA LEU A 70 -0.80 9.20 1.89
C LEU A 70 -0.81 8.42 0.58
N LEU A 71 -1.47 7.25 0.55
CA LEU A 71 -1.67 6.48 -0.68
C LEU A 71 -2.53 7.23 -1.70
N ALA A 72 -3.58 7.90 -1.23
CA ALA A 72 -4.44 8.69 -2.11
C ALA A 72 -3.69 9.82 -2.82
N GLY A 73 -2.59 10.32 -2.25
CA GLY A 73 -1.70 11.30 -2.87
C GLY A 73 -0.73 10.74 -3.92
N GLN A 74 -0.69 9.41 -4.13
CA GLN A 74 0.26 8.83 -5.07
C GLN A 74 -0.17 8.95 -6.53
N PHE A 75 0.78 8.72 -7.45
CA PHE A 75 0.60 8.74 -8.89
C PHE A 75 0.09 10.08 -9.44
N GLU A 76 0.59 11.19 -8.87
CA GLU A 76 0.27 12.52 -9.39
C GLU A 76 0.71 12.66 -10.85
N LEU A 77 -0.18 13.29 -11.65
CA LEU A 77 0.12 13.58 -13.05
C LEU A 77 1.17 14.69 -13.13
N ARG A 78 2.15 14.49 -13.99
CA ARG A 78 3.19 15.46 -14.32
C ARG A 78 3.17 15.73 -15.82
N PRO A 79 2.31 16.68 -16.25
CA PRO A 79 2.08 16.93 -17.69
C PRO A 79 3.36 17.35 -18.44
N GLU A 80 4.32 17.93 -17.72
CA GLU A 80 5.62 18.36 -18.23
C GLU A 80 6.56 17.20 -18.59
N LEU A 81 6.27 16.00 -18.11
CA LEU A 81 7.06 14.80 -18.37
C LEU A 81 6.39 13.91 -19.40
N GLY A 82 7.20 13.23 -20.24
CA GLY A 82 6.71 12.12 -21.05
C GLY A 82 6.18 10.96 -20.19
N ALA A 83 5.32 10.11 -20.75
CA ALA A 83 4.62 9.06 -20.01
C ALA A 83 5.54 8.13 -19.21
N VAL A 84 6.66 7.70 -19.78
CA VAL A 84 7.66 6.83 -19.12
C VAL A 84 8.27 7.54 -17.92
N ALA A 85 8.73 8.78 -18.09
CA ALA A 85 9.38 9.54 -17.02
C ALA A 85 8.39 9.86 -15.89
N ALA A 86 7.16 10.28 -16.22
CA ALA A 86 6.10 10.53 -15.25
C ALA A 86 5.77 9.27 -14.44
N PHE A 87 5.67 8.12 -15.10
CA PHE A 87 5.41 6.85 -14.45
C PHE A 87 6.57 6.42 -13.53
N GLN A 88 7.83 6.61 -13.95
CA GLN A 88 9.00 6.31 -13.12
C GLN A 88 9.05 7.17 -11.85
N VAL A 89 8.77 8.47 -11.97
CA VAL A 89 8.69 9.38 -10.80
C VAL A 89 7.59 8.94 -9.84
N ALA A 90 6.43 8.57 -10.37
CA ALA A 90 5.32 8.07 -9.56
C ALA A 90 5.65 6.74 -8.85
N LEU A 91 6.35 5.83 -9.54
CA LEU A 91 6.85 4.59 -8.93
C LEU A 91 7.84 4.86 -7.78
N ASP A 92 8.75 5.79 -7.98
CA ASP A 92 9.73 6.15 -6.97
C ASP A 92 9.07 6.70 -5.71
N SER A 93 8.10 7.60 -5.87
CA SER A 93 7.31 8.15 -4.76
C SER A 93 6.55 7.05 -4.02
N PHE A 94 5.96 6.10 -4.76
CA PHE A 94 5.26 4.98 -4.16
C PHE A 94 6.20 4.04 -3.37
N VAL A 95 7.39 3.75 -3.89
CA VAL A 95 8.42 2.97 -3.18
C VAL A 95 8.88 3.70 -1.91
N GLU A 96 9.15 5.01 -1.99
CA GLU A 96 9.53 5.81 -0.83
C GLU A 96 8.46 5.79 0.26
N LEU A 97 7.19 5.95 -0.11
CA LEU A 97 6.09 5.88 0.83
C LEU A 97 6.06 4.52 1.54
N MET A 98 6.10 3.43 0.79
CA MET A 98 6.00 2.09 1.37
C MET A 98 7.21 1.74 2.26
N MET A 99 8.41 2.11 1.85
CA MET A 99 9.63 1.84 2.61
C MET A 99 9.82 2.81 3.79
N GLY A 100 9.33 4.03 3.69
CA GLY A 100 9.41 5.03 4.75
C GLY A 100 8.45 4.77 5.92
N HIS A 101 7.44 3.92 5.72
CA HIS A 101 6.38 3.71 6.70
C HIS A 101 6.13 2.21 7.01
N PRO A 102 7.06 1.53 7.69
CA PRO A 102 6.95 0.10 7.98
C PRO A 102 5.72 -0.27 8.83
N ALA A 103 5.19 0.67 9.63
CA ALA A 103 3.96 0.49 10.37
C ALA A 103 2.77 0.14 9.46
N TYR A 104 2.67 0.81 8.33
CA TYR A 104 1.58 0.58 7.38
C TYR A 104 1.68 -0.75 6.65
N VAL A 105 2.92 -1.18 6.37
CA VAL A 105 3.17 -2.52 5.82
C VAL A 105 2.71 -3.58 6.82
N ARG A 106 3.02 -3.42 8.11
CA ARG A 106 2.58 -4.34 9.17
C ARG A 106 1.06 -4.38 9.33
N LEU A 107 0.40 -3.22 9.30
CA LEU A 107 -1.07 -3.15 9.33
C LEU A 107 -1.68 -3.86 8.11
N ALA A 108 -1.17 -3.60 6.92
CA ALA A 108 -1.65 -4.26 5.71
C ALA A 108 -1.49 -5.79 5.76
N LEU A 109 -0.38 -6.28 6.30
CA LEU A 109 -0.12 -7.72 6.44
C LEU A 109 -1.07 -8.40 7.42
N VAL A 110 -1.37 -7.74 8.54
CA VAL A 110 -2.36 -8.26 9.50
C VAL A 110 -3.73 -8.39 8.85
N ASP A 111 -4.14 -7.38 8.07
CA ASP A 111 -5.41 -7.41 7.34
C ASP A 111 -5.48 -8.53 6.30
N PHE A 112 -4.35 -8.90 5.69
CA PHE A 112 -4.27 -10.03 4.75
C PHE A 112 -4.22 -11.39 5.45
N ALA A 113 -3.58 -11.46 6.61
CA ALA A 113 -3.35 -12.72 7.31
C ALA A 113 -4.56 -13.23 8.10
N THR A 114 -5.59 -12.41 8.27
CA THR A 114 -6.75 -12.74 9.13
C THR A 114 -8.07 -12.74 8.35
N PRO A 115 -8.29 -13.69 7.42
CA PRO A 115 -9.55 -13.79 6.72
C PRO A 115 -10.69 -14.10 7.70
N GLY A 116 -11.64 -13.18 7.85
CA GLY A 116 -12.88 -13.37 8.59
C GLY A 116 -12.81 -13.35 10.11
N GLY A 117 -11.66 -13.17 10.73
CA GLY A 117 -11.51 -13.29 12.19
C GLY A 117 -10.73 -12.17 12.89
N GLY A 118 -10.07 -11.29 12.17
CA GLY A 118 -9.33 -10.16 12.74
C GLY A 118 -10.00 -8.82 12.49
N MET A 119 -9.63 -7.81 13.25
CA MET A 119 -10.00 -6.44 12.92
C MET A 119 -9.25 -6.03 11.66
N ASP A 120 -10.01 -5.79 10.61
CA ASP A 120 -9.52 -5.32 9.33
C ASP A 120 -9.36 -3.80 9.38
N TYR A 121 -8.28 -3.33 9.99
CA TYR A 121 -8.08 -1.90 10.24
C TYR A 121 -8.03 -1.07 8.95
N VAL A 122 -7.44 -1.60 7.89
CA VAL A 122 -7.34 -0.91 6.60
C VAL A 122 -8.71 -0.87 5.93
N LYS A 123 -9.48 -1.96 5.95
CA LYS A 123 -10.85 -1.99 5.41
C LYS A 123 -11.79 -1.08 6.20
N LEU A 124 -11.73 -1.13 7.54
CA LEU A 124 -12.53 -0.23 8.39
C LEU A 124 -12.16 1.24 8.16
N ALA A 125 -10.87 1.55 8.04
CA ALA A 125 -10.41 2.90 7.74
C ALA A 125 -10.85 3.37 6.35
N ALA A 126 -10.88 2.47 5.37
CA ALA A 126 -11.25 2.75 4.00
C ALA A 126 -12.78 2.78 3.76
N GLY A 127 -13.57 2.20 4.66
CA GLY A 127 -15.03 2.21 4.56
C GLY A 127 -15.60 1.23 3.54
N GLY A 128 -14.95 0.08 3.27
CA GLY A 128 -15.44 -0.93 2.36
C GLY A 128 -14.37 -1.88 1.82
N SER A 129 -14.71 -2.73 0.86
CA SER A 129 -13.75 -3.64 0.25
C SER A 129 -12.65 -2.88 -0.52
N PHE A 130 -11.48 -3.49 -0.67
CA PHE A 130 -10.37 -2.90 -1.42
C PHE A 130 -10.78 -2.51 -2.86
N LYS A 131 -11.59 -3.35 -3.51
CA LYS A 131 -12.08 -3.08 -4.86
C LYS A 131 -13.00 -1.85 -4.90
N GLU A 132 -13.92 -1.73 -3.95
CA GLU A 132 -14.82 -0.57 -3.85
C GLU A 132 -14.02 0.71 -3.58
N ASN A 133 -12.99 0.63 -2.74
CA ASN A 133 -12.11 1.77 -2.45
C ASN A 133 -11.33 2.26 -3.65
N LEU A 134 -10.88 1.37 -4.54
CA LEU A 134 -10.21 1.76 -5.80
C LEU A 134 -11.17 2.39 -6.81
N VAL A 135 -12.48 2.15 -6.69
CA VAL A 135 -13.48 2.65 -7.64
C VAL A 135 -14.27 3.85 -7.11
N ARG A 136 -14.64 3.84 -5.84
CA ARG A 136 -15.55 4.84 -5.24
C ARG A 136 -15.06 5.42 -3.91
N GLY A 137 -14.08 4.80 -3.28
CA GLY A 137 -13.57 5.18 -1.96
C GLY A 137 -12.40 6.16 -2.02
N PRO A 138 -11.69 6.34 -0.88
CA PRO A 138 -10.56 7.27 -0.76
C PRO A 138 -9.42 7.04 -1.76
N LEU A 139 -9.22 5.81 -2.24
CA LEU A 139 -8.17 5.46 -3.19
C LEU A 139 -8.59 5.63 -4.66
N ALA A 140 -9.84 5.99 -4.94
CA ALA A 140 -10.35 6.14 -6.31
C ALA A 140 -9.57 7.18 -7.11
N ALA A 141 -9.22 8.31 -6.51
CA ALA A 141 -8.45 9.36 -7.16
C ALA A 141 -7.03 8.88 -7.53
N MET A 142 -6.36 8.16 -6.62
CA MET A 142 -5.05 7.54 -6.89
C MET A 142 -5.14 6.55 -8.06
N HIS A 143 -6.16 5.68 -8.03
CA HIS A 143 -6.36 4.68 -9.08
C HIS A 143 -6.71 5.33 -10.43
N ALA A 144 -7.50 6.41 -10.43
CA ALA A 144 -7.79 7.18 -11.64
C ALA A 144 -6.52 7.81 -12.23
N ARG A 145 -5.63 8.38 -11.39
CA ARG A 145 -4.33 8.93 -11.83
C ARG A 145 -3.42 7.86 -12.39
N LEU A 146 -3.29 6.71 -11.72
CA LEU A 146 -2.52 5.59 -12.27
C LEU A 146 -3.05 5.15 -13.64
N ARG A 147 -4.37 5.04 -13.78
CA ARG A 147 -5.00 4.72 -15.07
C ARG A 147 -4.67 5.76 -16.13
N ALA A 148 -4.73 7.04 -15.80
CA ALA A 148 -4.41 8.12 -16.74
C ALA A 148 -2.95 8.09 -17.19
N LEU A 149 -2.00 7.83 -16.27
CA LEU A 149 -0.58 7.64 -16.60
C LEU A 149 -0.36 6.46 -17.56
N LEU A 150 -0.98 5.30 -17.26
CA LEU A 150 -0.88 4.13 -18.13
C LEU A 150 -1.49 4.37 -19.51
N GLN A 151 -2.65 5.02 -19.57
CA GLN A 151 -3.28 5.40 -20.84
C GLN A 151 -2.45 6.40 -21.64
N ALA A 152 -1.74 7.33 -20.98
CA ALA A 152 -0.83 8.24 -21.67
C ALA A 152 0.32 7.45 -22.34
N GLY A 153 0.90 6.48 -21.65
CA GLY A 153 1.95 5.63 -22.20
C GLY A 153 1.46 4.71 -23.33
N VAL A 154 0.20 4.25 -23.26
CA VAL A 154 -0.40 3.48 -24.37
C VAL A 154 -0.59 4.37 -25.60
N ARG A 155 -1.06 5.62 -25.43
CA ARG A 155 -1.23 6.55 -26.54
C ARG A 155 0.08 6.96 -27.20
N SER A 156 1.17 7.07 -26.44
CA SER A 156 2.50 7.36 -26.98
C SER A 156 3.19 6.14 -27.60
N GLY A 157 2.64 4.93 -27.42
CA GLY A 157 3.25 3.68 -27.88
C GLY A 157 4.32 3.12 -26.96
N ASP A 158 4.58 3.76 -25.80
CA ASP A 158 5.60 3.34 -24.83
C ASP A 158 5.14 2.13 -24.00
N PHE A 159 3.81 1.99 -23.79
CA PHE A 159 3.23 0.92 -22.97
C PHE A 159 2.23 0.09 -23.78
N ARG A 160 2.14 -1.19 -23.48
CA ARG A 160 1.02 -2.02 -23.89
C ARG A 160 -0.22 -1.69 -23.07
N ALA A 161 -1.40 -1.96 -23.59
CA ALA A 161 -2.65 -1.85 -22.85
C ALA A 161 -2.67 -2.83 -21.67
N VAL A 162 -2.93 -2.31 -20.46
CA VAL A 162 -3.00 -3.06 -19.20
C VAL A 162 -4.09 -2.48 -18.30
N ASP A 163 -4.64 -3.32 -17.42
CA ASP A 163 -5.53 -2.84 -16.37
C ASP A 163 -4.75 -2.18 -15.23
N ALA A 164 -5.16 -0.99 -14.81
CA ALA A 164 -4.49 -0.24 -13.74
C ALA A 164 -4.57 -0.96 -12.38
N THR A 165 -5.64 -1.72 -12.15
CA THR A 165 -5.79 -2.50 -10.91
C THR A 165 -4.77 -3.63 -10.85
N ASP A 166 -4.51 -4.28 -11.99
CA ASP A 166 -3.54 -5.37 -12.05
C ASP A 166 -2.11 -4.84 -11.92
N VAL A 167 -1.80 -3.69 -12.54
CA VAL A 167 -0.51 -3.00 -12.33
C VAL A 167 -0.32 -2.64 -10.87
N TYR A 168 -1.33 -2.05 -10.22
CA TYR A 168 -1.26 -1.69 -8.79
C TYR A 168 -1.06 -2.92 -7.90
N ARG A 169 -1.79 -4.03 -8.18
CA ARG A 169 -1.63 -5.31 -7.46
C ARG A 169 -0.23 -5.88 -7.61
N LEU A 170 0.32 -5.87 -8.83
CA LEU A 170 1.67 -6.34 -9.10
C LEU A 170 2.71 -5.54 -8.31
N LEU A 171 2.65 -4.21 -8.38
CA LEU A 171 3.57 -3.33 -7.67
C LEU A 171 3.48 -3.50 -6.16
N LYS A 172 2.26 -3.57 -5.63
CA LYS A 172 2.02 -3.78 -4.20
C LYS A 172 2.53 -5.15 -3.75
N ALA A 173 2.26 -6.22 -4.49
CA ALA A 173 2.73 -7.56 -4.16
C ALA A 173 4.27 -7.65 -4.18
N ALA A 174 4.91 -7.09 -5.21
CA ALA A 174 6.36 -7.06 -5.30
C ALA A 174 7.00 -6.33 -4.11
N LEU A 175 6.47 -5.16 -3.74
CA LEU A 175 6.96 -4.40 -2.59
C LEU A 175 6.69 -5.10 -1.26
N LEU A 176 5.50 -5.66 -1.06
CA LEU A 176 5.17 -6.38 0.17
C LEU A 176 6.10 -7.58 0.37
N ILE A 177 6.31 -8.40 -0.65
CA ILE A 177 7.23 -9.55 -0.57
C ILE A 177 8.63 -9.09 -0.19
N ARG A 178 9.14 -8.04 -0.84
CA ARG A 178 10.48 -7.50 -0.53
C ARG A 178 10.59 -6.90 0.88
N LEU A 179 9.50 -6.33 1.40
CA LEU A 179 9.47 -5.73 2.75
C LEU A 179 9.22 -6.76 3.85
N VAL A 180 8.56 -7.89 3.53
CA VAL A 180 8.24 -8.96 4.49
C VAL A 180 9.36 -9.98 4.62
N PHE A 181 10.04 -10.26 3.51
CA PHE A 181 11.18 -11.17 3.44
C PHE A 181 12.44 -10.40 3.04
N PRO A 182 12.87 -9.44 3.82
CA PRO A 182 14.19 -8.86 3.63
C PRO A 182 15.21 -9.90 4.07
N ASP A 183 16.44 -9.74 3.62
CA ASP A 183 17.57 -10.40 4.28
C ASP A 183 17.60 -9.88 5.74
N ASP A 184 16.69 -10.39 6.53
CA ASP A 184 16.49 -10.40 7.98
C ASP A 184 16.13 -9.12 8.75
N THR A 185 16.10 -7.88 8.22
CA THR A 185 15.97 -6.75 9.16
C THR A 185 15.16 -5.51 8.71
N LEU A 186 14.68 -5.42 7.48
CA LEU A 186 14.05 -4.19 6.96
C LEU A 186 12.79 -3.73 7.72
N LEU A 187 12.01 -4.67 8.25
CA LEU A 187 10.81 -4.34 9.03
C LEU A 187 11.12 -3.80 10.44
N LEU A 188 12.37 -3.91 10.89
CA LEU A 188 12.77 -3.53 12.24
C LEU A 188 13.51 -2.20 12.30
N ARG A 189 13.95 -1.65 11.17
CA ARG A 189 14.69 -0.39 11.08
C ARG A 189 14.27 0.45 9.90
N GLN A 190 14.57 1.74 9.93
CA GLN A 190 14.44 2.61 8.76
C GLN A 190 15.39 2.08 7.65
N PRO A 191 14.89 1.90 6.43
CA PRO A 191 15.71 1.40 5.34
C PRO A 191 16.84 2.37 5.00
N HIS A 192 18.03 1.85 4.72
CA HIS A 192 19.13 2.69 4.29
C HIS A 192 18.87 3.26 2.88
N SER A 193 19.43 4.41 2.60
CA SER A 193 19.28 5.08 1.29
C SER A 193 19.68 4.20 0.10
N ARG A 194 20.62 3.26 0.30
CA ARG A 194 21.01 2.26 -0.72
C ARG A 194 19.86 1.27 -0.98
N GLU A 195 19.21 0.74 0.06
CA GLU A 195 18.09 -0.21 -0.06
C GLU A 195 16.90 0.41 -0.78
N VAL A 196 16.61 1.67 -0.50
CA VAL A 196 15.56 2.42 -1.22
C VAL A 196 15.91 2.55 -2.70
N ARG A 197 17.16 2.94 -3.03
CA ARG A 197 17.61 3.05 -4.44
C ARG A 197 17.55 1.71 -5.16
N ASP A 198 18.00 0.63 -4.53
CA ASP A 198 18.00 -0.70 -5.14
C ASP A 198 16.57 -1.21 -5.34
N THR A 199 15.66 -0.95 -4.39
CA THR A 199 14.24 -1.28 -4.51
C THR A 199 13.57 -0.48 -5.63
N LYS A 200 13.83 0.82 -5.75
CA LYS A 200 13.33 1.65 -6.86
C LYS A 200 13.76 1.07 -8.22
N ARG A 201 15.04 0.75 -8.37
CA ARG A 201 15.57 0.15 -9.60
C ARG A 201 14.85 -1.15 -9.93
N TRP A 202 14.74 -2.05 -8.96
CA TRP A 202 14.08 -3.33 -9.13
C TRP A 202 12.60 -3.20 -9.50
N ILE A 203 11.84 -2.32 -8.83
CA ILE A 203 10.43 -2.07 -9.14
C ILE A 203 10.26 -1.46 -10.54
N ARG A 204 11.15 -0.54 -10.94
CA ARG A 204 11.15 0.02 -12.31
C ARG A 204 11.38 -1.06 -13.37
N GLU A 205 12.29 -2.01 -13.12
CA GLU A 205 12.54 -3.13 -14.01
C GLU A 205 11.33 -4.05 -14.14
N ILE A 206 10.67 -4.41 -13.04
CA ILE A 206 9.43 -5.20 -13.06
C ILE A 206 8.35 -4.49 -13.87
N ALA A 207 8.13 -3.22 -13.58
CA ALA A 207 7.14 -2.41 -14.27
C ALA A 207 7.45 -2.28 -15.77
N ALA A 208 8.70 -2.00 -16.13
CA ALA A 208 9.13 -1.89 -17.52
C ALA A 208 8.88 -3.19 -18.30
N ARG A 209 9.25 -4.35 -17.74
CA ARG A 209 8.99 -5.65 -18.35
C ARG A 209 7.50 -5.95 -18.52
N HIS A 210 6.70 -5.57 -17.52
CA HIS A 210 5.25 -5.78 -17.56
C HIS A 210 4.55 -4.87 -18.55
N LEU A 211 5.01 -3.64 -18.71
CA LEU A 211 4.42 -2.62 -19.57
C LEU A 211 4.99 -2.58 -20.99
N ALA A 212 6.12 -3.25 -21.25
CA ALA A 212 6.75 -3.24 -22.56
C ALA A 212 5.74 -3.57 -23.67
N PRO A 213 5.74 -2.82 -24.79
CA PRO A 213 4.98 -3.17 -25.97
C PRO A 213 5.31 -4.62 -26.39
N ARG A 214 4.30 -5.42 -26.65
CA ARG A 214 4.53 -6.76 -27.20
C ARG A 214 5.11 -6.54 -28.59
N ARG A 215 6.39 -6.84 -28.79
CA ARG A 215 6.90 -7.09 -30.13
C ARG A 215 6.08 -8.27 -30.63
N ASP A 216 5.44 -8.15 -31.79
CA ASP A 216 4.60 -9.19 -32.39
C ASP A 216 5.34 -10.53 -32.34
N ALA A 217 5.16 -11.25 -31.26
CA ALA A 217 5.44 -12.68 -31.25
C ALA A 217 4.33 -13.26 -32.09
N ALA A 218 4.69 -13.80 -33.25
CA ALA A 218 3.83 -14.64 -34.07
C ALA A 218 2.98 -15.48 -33.10
N ILE A 219 1.67 -15.30 -33.16
CA ILE A 219 0.69 -15.93 -32.27
C ILE A 219 0.94 -17.44 -32.38
N ASP A 220 1.57 -18.01 -31.36
CA ASP A 220 1.68 -19.47 -31.25
C ASP A 220 0.24 -19.97 -30.93
N PRO A 221 -0.42 -20.72 -31.84
CA PRO A 221 -1.85 -21.03 -31.74
C PRO A 221 -2.14 -22.17 -30.76
N VAL A 222 -1.38 -22.30 -29.67
CA VAL A 222 -1.50 -23.39 -28.69
C VAL A 222 -2.21 -22.95 -27.44
N HIS A 223 -3.40 -22.39 -27.57
CA HIS A 223 -4.36 -22.47 -26.48
C HIS A 223 -5.78 -22.61 -27.02
N LYS A 224 -6.11 -23.77 -27.58
CA LYS A 224 -7.50 -24.17 -27.73
C LYS A 224 -8.09 -24.34 -26.32
N PRO A 225 -9.19 -23.64 -25.99
CA PRO A 225 -9.86 -23.86 -24.70
C PRO A 225 -10.25 -25.32 -24.62
N ARG A 226 -9.85 -25.99 -23.54
CA ARG A 226 -10.32 -27.34 -23.23
C ARG A 226 -11.84 -27.34 -23.25
N ARG A 227 -12.44 -28.09 -24.16
CA ARG A 227 -13.88 -28.36 -24.19
C ARG A 227 -14.31 -28.79 -22.79
N ALA A 228 -15.29 -28.10 -22.23
CA ALA A 228 -15.96 -28.51 -21.03
C ALA A 228 -16.43 -29.97 -21.19
N LEU A 229 -15.99 -30.84 -20.31
CA LEU A 229 -16.50 -32.19 -20.19
C LEU A 229 -17.99 -32.07 -19.84
N GLY A 230 -18.84 -32.51 -20.78
CA GLY A 230 -20.27 -32.57 -20.58
C GLY A 230 -20.62 -33.51 -19.40
N PRO A 231 -21.79 -33.33 -18.82
CA PRO A 231 -22.21 -34.11 -17.62
C PRO A 231 -22.25 -35.58 -17.94
N THR A 232 -21.54 -36.40 -17.16
CA THR A 232 -21.59 -37.84 -17.18
C THR A 232 -23.03 -38.32 -16.86
N ARG A 233 -23.68 -38.93 -17.85
CA ARG A 233 -24.97 -39.64 -17.67
C ARG A 233 -24.80 -40.70 -16.59
N ARG A 234 -25.42 -40.52 -15.43
CA ARG A 234 -25.67 -41.58 -14.47
C ARG A 234 -26.63 -42.60 -15.11
N SER A 235 -26.13 -43.77 -15.36
CA SER A 235 -26.97 -44.92 -15.73
C SER A 235 -27.86 -45.31 -14.54
N ALA A 236 -29.15 -45.15 -14.73
CA ALA A 236 -30.14 -45.71 -13.81
C ALA A 236 -30.11 -47.24 -13.91
N ARG A 237 -29.77 -47.95 -12.82
CA ARG A 237 -30.16 -49.35 -12.61
C ARG A 237 -31.51 -49.36 -11.89
N LYS A 238 -32.47 -50.02 -12.50
CA LYS A 238 -33.74 -50.50 -11.93
C LYS A 238 -33.62 -52.03 -11.67
N PRO A 239 -34.58 -52.57 -11.01
CA PRO A 239 -34.68 -52.89 -9.59
C PRO A 239 -34.09 -54.25 -9.28
#